data_7815127b5784959b0af6f32135f6a8db
#
_entry.id   7815127b5784959b0af6f32135f6a8db
#
_cell.length_a   1.000
_cell.length_b   1.000
_cell.length_c   1.000
_cell.angle_alpha   90.00
_cell.angle_beta   90.00
_cell.angle_gamma   90.00
#
_symmetry.space_group_name_H-M   'P 1'
#
loop_
_entity.id
_entity.type
_entity.pdbx_description
1 polymer ?
#
loop_
_entity_poly.entity_id
_entity_poly.type
_entity_poly.pdbx_seq_one_letter_code
_entity_poly.pdbx_strand_id
1 'polypeptide(L)'
;MKDELKPTVYILASKAQGVLYTGVTSNLVKRVWEHKNDVVKGFTQKYHVHKLVYYGLLNNMEEAIYREKCIKKWKRVWKIKLIEEFNPLWKDLYGEICE
;
A
#
# COMPACT_ATOMS: atom_id res chain seq x y z
N MET A 1 14.82 -0.47 3.79
CA MET A 1 13.82 -1.55 3.58
C MET A 1 14.17 -2.49 2.44
N LYS A 2 14.90 -2.01 1.45
CA LYS A 2 15.35 -2.83 0.33
C LYS A 2 16.01 -4.13 0.82
N ASP A 3 15.65 -5.25 0.20
CA ASP A 3 16.15 -6.60 0.51
C ASP A 3 15.71 -7.17 1.87
N GLU A 4 14.95 -6.41 2.66
CA GLU A 4 14.46 -6.94 3.93
C GLU A 4 13.02 -7.44 3.76
N LEU A 5 12.73 -8.61 4.35
CA LEU A 5 11.40 -9.17 4.39
C LEU A 5 10.73 -8.79 5.70
N LYS A 6 9.73 -7.92 5.64
CA LYS A 6 9.01 -7.45 6.82
C LYS A 6 7.51 -7.45 6.57
N PRO A 7 6.72 -7.94 7.52
CA PRO A 7 5.27 -7.89 7.40
C PRO A 7 4.80 -6.45 7.28
N THR A 8 4.10 -6.14 6.22
CA THR A 8 3.74 -4.76 5.88
C THR A 8 2.32 -4.70 5.35
N VAL A 9 1.53 -3.73 5.86
CA VAL A 9 0.27 -3.36 5.24
C VAL A 9 0.54 -2.11 4.40
N TYR A 10 -0.09 -2.01 3.23
CA TYR A 10 0.15 -0.89 2.34
C TYR A 10 -1.13 -0.45 1.65
N ILE A 11 -1.15 0.80 1.18
CA ILE A 11 -2.23 1.33 0.38
C ILE A 11 -1.65 1.93 -0.90
N LEU A 12 -2.22 1.53 -2.03
CA LEU A 12 -1.90 2.11 -3.33
C LEU A 12 -3.06 3.00 -3.76
N ALA A 13 -2.75 4.02 -4.57
CA ALA A 13 -3.76 4.91 -5.13
C ALA A 13 -3.52 5.10 -6.62
N SER A 14 -4.59 5.37 -7.36
CA SER A 14 -4.47 5.74 -8.77
C SER A 14 -3.94 7.16 -8.92
N LYS A 15 -4.33 8.02 -8.00
CA LYS A 15 -3.91 9.43 -7.91
C LYS A 15 -4.33 9.95 -6.55
N ALA A 16 -3.96 11.20 -6.23
CA ALA A 16 -4.39 11.82 -4.97
C ALA A 16 -5.92 11.74 -4.87
N GLN A 17 -6.40 11.17 -3.77
CA GLN A 17 -7.82 10.95 -3.48
C GLN A 17 -8.56 10.15 -4.56
N GLY A 18 -7.81 9.35 -5.34
CA GLY A 18 -8.39 8.48 -6.37
C GLY A 18 -8.81 7.13 -5.84
N VAL A 19 -8.76 6.13 -6.69
CA VAL A 19 -9.09 4.74 -6.33
C VAL A 19 -8.03 4.22 -5.38
N LEU A 20 -8.44 3.53 -4.30
CA LEU A 20 -7.55 3.01 -3.29
C LEU A 20 -7.57 1.48 -3.29
N TYR A 21 -6.41 0.87 -3.02
CA TYR A 21 -6.27 -0.56 -2.84
C TYR A 21 -5.42 -0.82 -1.59
N THR A 22 -5.94 -1.62 -0.66
CA THR A 22 -5.22 -1.99 0.55
C THR A 22 -4.74 -3.44 0.42
N GLY A 23 -3.47 -3.68 0.72
CA GLY A 23 -2.88 -5.00 0.64
C GLY A 23 -1.93 -5.28 1.78
N VAL A 24 -1.44 -6.51 1.83
CA VAL A 24 -0.49 -6.98 2.83
C VAL A 24 0.57 -7.82 2.13
N THR A 25 1.81 -7.69 2.57
CA THR A 25 2.93 -8.41 1.97
C THR A 25 4.06 -8.56 2.98
N SER A 26 4.92 -9.56 2.76
CA SER A 26 6.16 -9.70 3.51
C SER A 26 7.33 -9.02 2.77
N ASN A 27 7.10 -8.51 1.54
CA ASN A 27 8.14 -7.88 0.74
C ASN A 27 7.53 -6.70 -0.02
N LEU A 28 7.55 -5.53 0.61
CA LEU A 28 6.89 -4.35 0.06
C LEU A 28 7.49 -3.90 -1.27
N VAL A 29 8.82 -3.87 -1.38
CA VAL A 29 9.49 -3.42 -2.60
C VAL A 29 9.07 -4.28 -3.79
N LYS A 30 9.14 -5.60 -3.62
CA LYS A 30 8.77 -6.54 -4.68
C LYS A 30 7.29 -6.41 -5.06
N ARG A 31 6.41 -6.34 -4.05
CA ARG A 31 4.97 -6.29 -4.29
C ARG A 31 4.56 -5.01 -5.00
N VAL A 32 5.10 -3.87 -4.61
CA VAL A 32 4.79 -2.61 -5.27
C VAL A 32 5.31 -2.61 -6.70
N TRP A 33 6.52 -3.16 -6.91
CA TRP A 33 7.05 -3.32 -8.27
C TRP A 33 6.11 -4.15 -9.14
N GLU A 34 5.59 -5.25 -8.59
CA GLU A 34 4.65 -6.12 -9.31
C GLU A 34 3.37 -5.38 -9.69
N HIS A 35 2.84 -4.55 -8.78
CA HIS A 35 1.66 -3.74 -9.10
C HIS A 35 1.97 -2.71 -10.19
N LYS A 36 3.12 -2.03 -10.11
CA LYS A 36 3.51 -1.01 -11.08
C LYS A 36 3.71 -1.59 -12.49
N ASN A 37 4.08 -2.85 -12.58
CA ASN A 37 4.33 -3.52 -13.85
C ASN A 37 3.18 -4.42 -14.27
N ASP A 38 2.04 -4.30 -13.60
CA ASP A 38 0.81 -5.04 -13.90
C ASP A 38 0.99 -6.57 -13.91
N VAL A 39 1.96 -7.04 -13.11
CA VAL A 39 2.14 -8.48 -12.89
C VAL A 39 0.97 -9.03 -12.08
N VAL A 40 0.46 -8.23 -11.13
CA VAL A 40 -0.73 -8.58 -10.37
C VAL A 40 -1.95 -8.23 -11.20
N LYS A 41 -2.71 -9.25 -11.59
CA LYS A 41 -3.92 -9.07 -12.40
C LYS A 41 -5.09 -8.68 -11.52
N GLY A 42 -6.08 -8.01 -12.12
CA GLY A 42 -7.33 -7.69 -11.45
C GLY A 42 -7.47 -6.21 -11.13
N PHE A 43 -7.86 -5.90 -9.87
CA PHE A 43 -8.29 -4.56 -9.48
C PHE A 43 -7.25 -3.48 -9.78
N THR A 44 -6.00 -3.65 -9.33
CA THR A 44 -4.98 -2.61 -9.48
C THR A 44 -4.59 -2.39 -10.93
N GLN A 45 -4.56 -3.45 -11.72
CA GLN A 45 -4.30 -3.36 -13.15
C GLN A 45 -5.45 -2.62 -13.85
N LYS A 46 -6.68 -3.02 -13.56
CA LYS A 46 -7.87 -2.47 -14.21
C LYS A 46 -8.02 -0.96 -13.97
N TYR A 47 -7.75 -0.51 -12.75
CA TYR A 47 -7.96 0.88 -12.37
C TYR A 47 -6.68 1.70 -12.31
N HIS A 48 -5.55 1.16 -12.77
CA HIS A 48 -4.25 1.83 -12.78
C HIS A 48 -3.83 2.33 -11.41
N VAL A 49 -3.94 1.46 -10.40
CA VAL A 49 -3.64 1.79 -9.01
C VAL A 49 -2.20 1.39 -8.74
N HIS A 50 -1.26 2.30 -9.01
CA HIS A 50 0.18 2.01 -9.00
C HIS A 50 1.00 2.84 -8.03
N LYS A 51 0.41 3.82 -7.39
CA LYS A 51 1.13 4.80 -6.57
C LYS A 51 1.10 4.35 -5.11
N LEU A 52 2.27 4.13 -4.52
CA LEU A 52 2.34 3.75 -3.09
C LEU A 52 2.16 5.01 -2.25
N VAL A 53 1.07 5.09 -1.50
CA VAL A 53 0.75 6.30 -0.72
C VAL A 53 0.80 6.08 0.78
N TYR A 54 0.83 4.83 1.25
CA TYR A 54 0.92 4.52 2.67
C TYR A 54 1.52 3.13 2.87
N TYR A 55 2.33 2.96 3.91
CA TYR A 55 2.72 1.62 4.37
C TYR A 55 2.98 1.65 5.88
N GLY A 56 2.75 0.51 6.52
CA GLY A 56 3.00 0.34 7.95
C GLY A 56 3.61 -1.02 8.22
N LEU A 57 4.68 -1.05 9.00
CA LEU A 57 5.37 -2.29 9.37
C LEU A 57 4.75 -2.88 10.62
N LEU A 58 4.53 -4.19 10.62
CA LEU A 58 3.97 -4.91 11.76
C LEU A 58 5.01 -5.92 12.26
N ASN A 59 4.76 -6.49 13.44
CA ASN A 59 5.70 -7.42 14.05
C ASN A 59 5.73 -8.79 13.36
N ASN A 60 4.59 -9.21 12.81
CA ASN A 60 4.47 -10.50 12.14
C ASN A 60 3.34 -10.45 11.10
N MET A 61 3.28 -11.49 10.27
CA MET A 61 2.26 -11.54 9.19
C MET A 61 0.85 -11.64 9.75
N GLU A 62 0.66 -12.29 10.87
CA GLU A 62 -0.67 -12.41 11.47
C GLU A 62 -1.23 -11.03 11.83
N GLU A 63 -0.42 -10.18 12.47
CA GLU A 63 -0.80 -8.81 12.77
C GLU A 63 -1.04 -7.99 11.51
N ALA A 64 -0.19 -8.18 10.50
CA ALA A 64 -0.31 -7.44 9.25
C ALA A 64 -1.61 -7.79 8.51
N ILE A 65 -1.95 -9.07 8.47
CA ILE A 65 -3.19 -9.54 7.85
C ILE A 65 -4.40 -8.98 8.61
N TYR A 66 -4.35 -8.99 9.94
CA TYR A 66 -5.43 -8.43 10.75
C TYR A 66 -5.61 -6.94 10.47
N ARG A 67 -4.51 -6.20 10.43
CA ARG A 67 -4.53 -4.75 10.16
C ARG A 67 -5.12 -4.46 8.77
N GLU A 68 -4.70 -5.23 7.77
CA GLU A 68 -5.22 -5.10 6.41
C GLU A 68 -6.73 -5.29 6.38
N LYS A 69 -7.23 -6.32 7.05
CA LYS A 69 -8.67 -6.58 7.12
C LYS A 69 -9.42 -5.44 7.81
N CYS A 70 -8.85 -4.87 8.87
CA CYS A 70 -9.45 -3.74 9.56
C CYS A 70 -9.56 -2.52 8.64
N ILE A 71 -8.46 -2.18 7.97
CA ILE A 71 -8.44 -1.01 7.09
C ILE A 71 -9.41 -1.18 5.92
N LYS A 72 -9.51 -2.38 5.37
CA LYS A 72 -10.44 -2.65 4.27
C LYS A 72 -11.89 -2.39 4.64
N LYS A 73 -12.25 -2.54 5.92
CA LYS A 73 -13.62 -2.31 6.42
C LYS A 73 -13.88 -0.84 6.74
N TRP A 74 -12.86 -0.01 6.80
CA TRP A 74 -13.04 1.40 7.14
C TRP A 74 -13.79 2.14 6.05
N LYS A 75 -14.52 3.19 6.45
CA LYS A 75 -15.05 4.17 5.51
C LYS A 75 -13.90 4.85 4.78
N ARG A 76 -14.15 5.26 3.54
CA ARG A 76 -13.14 5.90 2.71
C ARG A 76 -12.48 7.10 3.39
N VAL A 77 -13.25 7.92 4.08
CA VAL A 77 -12.74 9.11 4.76
C VAL A 77 -11.64 8.75 5.79
N TRP A 78 -11.78 7.61 6.46
CA TRP A 78 -10.79 7.16 7.43
C TRP A 78 -9.50 6.69 6.76
N LYS A 79 -9.62 6.05 5.60
CA LYS A 79 -8.46 5.63 4.81
C LYS A 79 -7.69 6.85 4.31
N ILE A 80 -8.39 7.86 3.82
CA ILE A 80 -7.79 9.11 3.36
C ILE A 80 -7.06 9.81 4.51
N LYS A 81 -7.68 9.85 5.69
CA LYS A 81 -7.06 10.45 6.87
C LYS A 81 -5.76 9.73 7.24
N LEU A 82 -5.77 8.40 7.24
CA LEU A 82 -4.58 7.61 7.52
C LEU A 82 -3.46 7.94 6.53
N ILE A 83 -3.80 8.01 5.25
CA ILE A 83 -2.82 8.35 4.21
C ILE A 83 -2.26 9.75 4.43
N GLU A 84 -3.11 10.73 4.66
CA GLU A 84 -2.68 12.13 4.73
C GLU A 84 -1.90 12.45 6.01
N GLU A 85 -2.14 11.74 7.09
CA GLU A 85 -1.32 11.87 8.30
C GLU A 85 0.11 11.36 8.06
N PHE A 86 0.27 10.38 7.19
CA PHE A 86 1.55 9.76 6.87
C PHE A 86 2.23 10.44 5.66
N ASN A 87 1.44 10.84 4.68
CA ASN A 87 1.92 11.31 3.38
C ASN A 87 0.96 12.41 2.87
N PRO A 88 1.03 13.62 3.46
CA PRO A 88 0.05 14.67 3.17
C PRO A 88 -0.01 15.11 1.72
N LEU A 89 1.08 14.94 0.97
CA LEU A 89 1.13 15.34 -0.43
C LEU A 89 0.80 14.22 -1.40
N TRP A 90 0.46 13.03 -0.89
CA TRP A 90 0.14 11.86 -1.73
C TRP A 90 1.26 11.52 -2.71
N LYS A 91 2.51 11.65 -2.25
CA LYS A 91 3.67 11.28 -3.06
C LYS A 91 3.70 9.77 -3.29
N ASP A 92 4.25 9.36 -4.43
CA ASP A 92 4.56 7.96 -4.65
C ASP A 92 5.79 7.61 -3.83
N LEU A 93 5.61 6.80 -2.79
CA LEU A 93 6.67 6.47 -1.84
C LEU A 93 7.60 5.35 -2.33
N TYR A 94 7.39 4.84 -3.54
CA TYR A 94 8.17 3.71 -4.05
C TYR A 94 9.68 4.01 -4.07
N GLY A 95 10.07 5.19 -4.54
CA GLY A 95 11.47 5.60 -4.56
C GLY A 95 12.09 5.58 -3.16
N GLU A 96 11.32 6.01 -2.16
CA GLU A 96 11.78 6.04 -0.77
C GLU A 96 12.06 4.64 -0.22
N ILE A 97 11.20 3.67 -0.50
CA ILE A 97 11.38 2.31 0.01
C ILE A 97 12.46 1.53 -0.73
N CYS A 98 12.86 1.98 -1.90
CA CYS A 98 13.92 1.33 -2.70
C CYS A 98 15.33 1.76 -2.28
N GLU A 99 15.44 2.76 -1.45
CA GLU A 99 16.75 3.24 -0.97
C GLU A 99 17.44 2.28 0.00
#